data_321aa7274237d173b8d707757db747bd
#
_entry.id   321aa7274237d173b8d707757db747bd
#
_cell.length_a   1.000
_cell.length_b   1.000
_cell.length_c   1.000
_cell.angle_alpha   90.00
_cell.angle_beta   90.00
_cell.angle_gamma   90.00
#
_symmetry.space_group_name_H-M   'P 1'
#
loop_
_entity.id
_entity.type
_entity.pdbx_description
1 polymer ?
#
loop_
_entity_poly.entity_id
_entity_poly.type
_entity_poly.pdbx_seq_one_letter_code
_entity_poly.pdbx_strand_id
1 'polypeptide(L)'
;MTGSSSHEPLSARLEELKGLSILLVEDSWHVGKAMKGLLRVLGAEVVGPAATAADAERLVAERTPDVAIVDVNLRHGETSSNLIDRLLEQRIPVIIVTGYAAVSLPTRNVEAILEKPVSKQRLLENLRPIMARRMGR
;
A
#
# COMPACT_ATOMS: atom_id res chain seq x y z
N MET A 1 -2.79 -29.05 17.87
CA MET A 1 -3.14 -28.47 17.72
C MET A 1 -2.86 -27.68 17.17
N THR A 2 -2.93 -27.52 16.80
CA THR A 2 -2.82 -26.79 16.25
C THR A 2 -2.79 -25.76 16.25
N GLY A 3 -2.69 -25.45 15.92
CA GLY A 3 -2.82 -24.19 15.60
C GLY A 3 -2.54 -23.25 16.66
N SER A 4 -1.34 -23.08 17.04
CA SER A 4 -1.02 -22.07 18.01
C SER A 4 -1.53 -20.70 17.57
N SER A 5 -1.58 -20.45 16.27
CA SER A 5 -2.09 -19.18 15.75
C SER A 5 -3.54 -18.96 16.13
N SER A 6 -4.29 -20.04 16.36
CA SER A 6 -5.69 -19.91 16.74
C SER A 6 -5.86 -19.32 18.14
N HIS A 7 -4.80 -19.26 18.90
CA HIS A 7 -4.84 -18.71 20.26
C HIS A 7 -4.49 -17.23 20.31
N GLU A 8 -4.09 -16.68 19.18
CA GLU A 8 -3.80 -15.25 19.11
C GLU A 8 -5.09 -14.46 19.25
N PRO A 9 -5.14 -13.44 20.12
CA PRO A 9 -6.35 -12.63 20.27
C PRO A 9 -6.75 -12.00 18.93
N LEU A 10 -8.04 -11.95 18.67
CA LEU A 10 -8.55 -11.32 17.46
C LEU A 10 -8.09 -9.87 17.36
N SER A 11 -8.11 -9.14 18.50
CA SER A 11 -7.70 -7.74 18.51
C SER A 11 -6.24 -7.57 18.07
N ALA A 12 -5.36 -8.50 18.48
CA ALA A 12 -3.96 -8.44 18.08
C ALA A 12 -3.82 -8.63 16.57
N ARG A 13 -4.60 -9.54 16.00
CA ARG A 13 -4.56 -9.77 14.55
C ARG A 13 -5.15 -8.59 13.77
N LEU A 14 -6.19 -7.96 14.31
CA LEU A 14 -6.83 -6.82 13.67
C LEU A 14 -5.97 -5.56 13.74
N GLU A 15 -4.97 -5.56 14.64
CA GLU A 15 -4.09 -4.41 14.78
C GLU A 15 -2.68 -4.72 14.27
N GLU A 16 -2.56 -5.70 13.39
CA GLU A 16 -1.27 -6.15 12.90
C GLU A 16 -0.46 -5.03 12.27
N LEU A 17 -1.11 -4.05 11.65
CA LEU A 17 -0.46 -2.92 11.00
C LEU A 17 -0.51 -1.64 11.83
N LYS A 18 -0.74 -1.77 13.13
CA LYS A 18 -0.91 -0.61 14.00
C LYS A 18 0.29 0.32 13.91
N GLY A 19 0.01 1.59 13.66
CA GLY A 19 1.04 2.62 13.58
C GLY A 19 1.69 2.76 12.22
N LEU A 20 1.37 1.88 11.27
CA LEU A 20 1.93 1.97 9.92
C LEU A 20 1.13 2.99 9.11
N SER A 21 1.81 3.97 8.54
CA SER A 21 1.18 5.00 7.71
C SER A 21 1.30 4.59 6.25
N ILE A 22 0.16 4.47 5.58
CA ILE A 22 0.10 3.99 4.20
C ILE A 22 -0.51 5.05 3.31
N LEU A 23 0.24 5.47 2.29
CA LEU A 23 -0.32 6.28 1.22
C LEU A 23 -1.01 5.36 0.23
N LEU A 24 -2.27 5.64 -0.07
CA LEU A 24 -3.01 4.86 -1.04
C LEU A 24 -3.29 5.71 -2.27
N VAL A 25 -2.87 5.24 -3.44
CA VAL A 25 -3.09 5.94 -4.71
C VAL A 25 -3.93 5.04 -5.61
N GLU A 26 -5.19 5.43 -5.80
CA GLU A 26 -6.18 4.62 -6.51
C GLU A 26 -7.28 5.54 -7.00
N ASP A 27 -7.57 5.52 -8.30
CA ASP A 27 -8.57 6.42 -8.86
C ASP A 27 -10.00 5.85 -8.83
N SER A 28 -10.15 4.55 -8.63
CA SER A 28 -11.48 3.97 -8.47
C SER A 28 -11.96 4.22 -7.04
N TRP A 29 -13.04 4.99 -6.93
CA TRP A 29 -13.58 5.32 -5.61
C TRP A 29 -13.94 4.07 -4.81
N HIS A 30 -14.60 3.10 -5.47
CA HIS A 30 -15.02 1.87 -4.80
C HIS A 30 -13.85 1.03 -4.33
N VAL A 31 -12.84 0.86 -5.20
CA VAL A 31 -11.66 0.07 -4.86
C VAL A 31 -10.87 0.75 -3.76
N GLY A 32 -10.67 2.06 -3.88
CA GLY A 32 -9.92 2.82 -2.88
C GLY A 32 -10.59 2.78 -1.52
N LYS A 33 -11.91 2.95 -1.49
CA LYS A 33 -12.66 2.93 -0.24
C LYS A 33 -12.59 1.55 0.43
N ALA A 34 -12.73 0.50 -0.37
CA ALA A 34 -12.68 -0.86 0.15
C ALA A 34 -11.30 -1.18 0.73
N MET A 35 -10.25 -0.81 0.01
CA MET A 35 -8.90 -1.06 0.47
C MET A 35 -8.57 -0.24 1.71
N LYS A 36 -8.98 1.03 1.74
CA LYS A 36 -8.78 1.87 2.91
C LYS A 36 -9.46 1.26 4.13
N GLY A 37 -10.69 0.79 3.97
CA GLY A 37 -11.41 0.17 5.07
C GLY A 37 -10.70 -1.06 5.61
N LEU A 38 -10.22 -1.90 4.70
CA LEU A 38 -9.50 -3.11 5.08
C LEU A 38 -8.23 -2.77 5.86
N LEU A 39 -7.44 -1.83 5.35
CA LEU A 39 -6.17 -1.46 5.99
C LEU A 39 -6.40 -0.84 7.36
N ARG A 40 -7.46 -0.03 7.49
CA ARG A 40 -7.79 0.60 8.77
C ARG A 40 -8.23 -0.43 9.81
N VAL A 41 -8.95 -1.47 9.39
CA VAL A 41 -9.33 -2.56 10.28
C VAL A 41 -8.08 -3.25 10.83
N LEU A 42 -7.03 -3.33 10.02
CA LEU A 42 -5.76 -3.92 10.43
C LEU A 42 -4.88 -2.97 11.25
N GLY A 43 -5.37 -1.78 11.53
CA GLY A 43 -4.69 -0.82 12.40
C GLY A 43 -3.85 0.23 11.69
N ALA A 44 -3.76 0.18 10.37
CA ALA A 44 -2.97 1.13 9.62
C ALA A 44 -3.64 2.51 9.58
N GLU A 45 -2.81 3.53 9.46
CA GLU A 45 -3.24 4.88 9.22
C GLU A 45 -3.18 5.10 7.71
N VAL A 46 -4.31 5.38 7.08
CA VAL A 46 -4.36 5.46 5.63
C VAL A 46 -4.50 6.91 5.20
N VAL A 47 -3.57 7.34 4.35
CA VAL A 47 -3.58 8.66 3.74
C VAL A 47 -4.09 8.49 2.31
N GLY A 48 -5.13 9.23 1.98
CA GLY A 48 -5.79 9.07 0.69
C GLY A 48 -7.12 8.32 0.84
N PRO A 49 -7.64 7.71 -0.20
CA PRO A 49 -6.96 7.48 -1.49
C PRO A 49 -6.81 8.74 -2.32
N ALA A 50 -5.65 8.90 -2.93
CA ALA A 50 -5.41 9.94 -3.90
C ALA A 50 -5.76 9.40 -5.28
N ALA A 51 -6.49 10.18 -6.06
CA ALA A 51 -6.92 9.75 -7.39
C ALA A 51 -5.94 10.13 -8.49
N THR A 52 -5.01 11.02 -8.19
CA THR A 52 -4.03 11.51 -9.16
C THR A 52 -2.65 11.56 -8.54
N ALA A 53 -1.64 11.62 -9.40
CA ALA A 53 -0.26 11.76 -8.93
C ALA A 53 -0.07 13.08 -8.18
N ALA A 54 -0.69 14.16 -8.65
CA ALA A 54 -0.56 15.47 -8.01
C ALA A 54 -1.12 15.45 -6.59
N ASP A 55 -2.27 14.83 -6.40
CA ASP A 55 -2.85 14.71 -5.06
C ASP A 55 -1.97 13.86 -4.15
N ALA A 56 -1.41 12.77 -4.70
CA ALA A 56 -0.52 11.92 -3.92
C ALA A 56 0.72 12.67 -3.47
N GLU A 57 1.32 13.45 -4.36
CA GLU A 57 2.52 14.21 -4.02
C GLU A 57 2.23 15.27 -2.97
N ARG A 58 1.06 15.90 -3.05
CA ARG A 58 0.65 16.88 -2.05
C ARG A 58 0.52 16.22 -0.67
N LEU A 59 -0.07 15.04 -0.62
CA LEU A 59 -0.22 14.32 0.64
C LEU A 59 1.12 13.90 1.22
N VAL A 60 2.06 13.48 0.37
CA VAL A 60 3.41 13.12 0.83
C VAL A 60 4.13 14.33 1.39
N ALA A 61 3.94 15.50 0.77
CA ALA A 61 4.57 16.73 1.26
C ALA A 61 4.06 17.11 2.64
N GLU A 62 2.79 16.81 2.93
CA GLU A 62 2.22 17.09 4.24
C GLU A 62 2.75 16.11 5.29
N ARG A 63 2.91 14.86 4.92
CA ARG A 63 3.37 13.83 5.84
C ARG A 63 3.91 12.64 5.07
N THR A 64 5.16 12.31 5.34
CA THR A 64 5.81 11.17 4.67
C THR A 64 5.24 9.86 5.18
N PRO A 65 4.69 9.00 4.29
CA PRO A 65 4.16 7.70 4.72
C PRO A 65 5.28 6.69 4.92
N ASP A 66 4.94 5.60 5.59
CA ASP A 66 5.87 4.47 5.75
C ASP A 66 5.93 3.61 4.50
N VAL A 67 4.88 3.61 3.73
CA VAL A 67 4.79 2.81 2.50
C VAL A 67 3.71 3.42 1.60
N ALA A 68 3.83 3.23 0.30
CA ALA A 68 2.81 3.64 -0.66
C ALA A 68 2.30 2.42 -1.41
N ILE A 69 0.98 2.33 -1.56
CA ILE A 69 0.32 1.35 -2.40
C ILE A 69 -0.23 2.13 -3.59
N VAL A 70 0.26 1.83 -4.78
CA VAL A 70 0.03 2.67 -5.96
C VAL A 70 -0.55 1.86 -7.10
N ASP A 71 -1.74 2.27 -7.57
CA ASP A 71 -2.31 1.75 -8.80
C ASP A 71 -1.50 2.31 -9.96
N VAL A 72 -1.13 1.46 -10.88
CA VAL A 72 -0.29 1.86 -12.00
C VAL A 72 -1.06 2.71 -13.02
N ASN A 73 -2.36 2.51 -13.14
CA ASN A 73 -3.18 3.27 -14.08
C ASN A 73 -4.10 4.21 -13.33
N LEU A 74 -3.90 5.50 -13.53
CA LEU A 74 -4.69 6.52 -12.87
C LEU A 74 -5.64 7.19 -13.87
N ARG A 75 -6.45 8.10 -13.34
CA ARG A 75 -7.50 8.77 -14.09
C ARG A 75 -6.93 9.52 -15.29
N HIS A 76 -7.73 9.57 -16.36
CA HIS A 76 -7.38 10.27 -17.59
C HIS A 76 -6.20 9.68 -18.35
N GLY A 77 -5.98 8.37 -18.18
CA GLY A 77 -4.88 7.72 -18.85
C GLY A 77 -3.51 8.03 -18.27
N GLU A 78 -3.49 8.75 -17.17
CA GLU A 78 -2.25 9.05 -16.47
C GLU A 78 -1.63 7.77 -15.93
N THR A 79 -0.32 7.63 -16.10
CA THR A 79 0.40 6.54 -15.46
C THR A 79 1.07 7.06 -14.20
N SER A 80 1.33 6.16 -13.28
CA SER A 80 1.94 6.53 -12.02
C SER A 80 3.46 6.39 -12.02
N SER A 81 4.07 6.18 -13.20
CA SER A 81 5.51 5.92 -13.28
C SER A 81 6.35 7.03 -12.66
N ASN A 82 6.05 8.29 -13.00
CA ASN A 82 6.82 9.40 -12.42
C ASN A 82 6.60 9.54 -10.93
N LEU A 83 5.39 9.29 -10.47
CA LEU A 83 5.09 9.30 -9.05
C LEU A 83 5.90 8.24 -8.32
N ILE A 84 5.91 7.02 -8.87
CA ILE A 84 6.67 5.91 -8.28
C ILE A 84 8.14 6.29 -8.17
N ASP A 85 8.72 6.86 -9.23
CA ASP A 85 10.12 7.27 -9.20
C ASP A 85 10.38 8.27 -8.09
N ARG A 86 9.50 9.26 -7.93
CA ARG A 86 9.67 10.27 -6.89
C ARG A 86 9.53 9.70 -5.50
N LEU A 87 8.63 8.74 -5.31
CA LEU A 87 8.47 8.07 -4.02
C LEU A 87 9.74 7.28 -3.68
N LEU A 88 10.27 6.56 -4.67
CA LEU A 88 11.49 5.78 -4.45
C LEU A 88 12.68 6.67 -4.15
N GLU A 89 12.77 7.84 -4.79
CA GLU A 89 13.82 8.81 -4.49
C GLU A 89 13.78 9.28 -3.05
N GLN A 90 12.58 9.33 -2.48
CA GLN A 90 12.40 9.72 -1.08
C GLN A 90 12.53 8.54 -0.13
N ARG A 91 12.92 7.37 -0.66
CA ARG A 91 13.10 6.12 0.11
C ARG A 91 11.80 5.63 0.73
N ILE A 92 10.69 5.89 0.07
CA ILE A 92 9.40 5.37 0.48
C ILE A 92 9.18 4.04 -0.24
N PRO A 93 9.03 2.93 0.50
CA PRO A 93 8.74 1.64 -0.14
C PRO A 93 7.44 1.70 -0.93
N VAL A 94 7.43 1.11 -2.11
CA VAL A 94 6.28 1.16 -3.01
C VAL A 94 5.80 -0.25 -3.33
N ILE A 95 4.52 -0.49 -3.14
CA ILE A 95 3.83 -1.68 -3.61
C ILE A 95 2.96 -1.26 -4.78
N ILE A 96 3.21 -1.84 -5.94
CA ILE A 96 2.44 -1.54 -7.15
C ILE A 96 1.28 -2.50 -7.24
N VAL A 97 0.10 -1.98 -7.56
CA VAL A 97 -1.08 -2.78 -7.81
C VAL A 97 -1.50 -2.56 -9.25
N THR A 98 -1.76 -3.63 -9.97
CA THR A 98 -2.09 -3.52 -11.39
C THR A 98 -3.18 -4.52 -11.77
N GLY A 99 -4.03 -4.12 -12.72
CA GLY A 99 -5.05 -5.00 -13.28
C GLY A 99 -4.56 -5.80 -14.48
N TYR A 100 -3.34 -5.56 -14.91
CA TYR A 100 -2.79 -6.20 -16.10
C TYR A 100 -1.44 -6.79 -15.80
N ALA A 101 -0.98 -7.71 -16.68
CA ALA A 101 0.38 -8.21 -16.59
C ALA A 101 1.36 -7.04 -16.64
N ALA A 102 2.31 -7.04 -15.73
CA ALA A 102 3.22 -5.92 -15.55
C ALA A 102 4.40 -6.02 -16.51
N VAL A 103 4.15 -5.89 -17.81
CA VAL A 103 5.17 -6.11 -18.83
C VAL A 103 6.13 -4.94 -18.93
N SER A 104 5.63 -3.73 -18.79
CA SER A 104 6.45 -2.53 -19.01
C SER A 104 6.54 -1.63 -17.79
N LEU A 105 6.30 -2.18 -16.60
CA LEU A 105 6.38 -1.40 -15.38
C LEU A 105 7.81 -1.28 -14.90
N PRO A 106 8.17 -0.14 -14.27
CA PRO A 106 9.46 -0.04 -13.59
C PRO A 106 9.40 -0.95 -12.36
N THR A 107 10.06 -2.09 -12.47
CA THR A 107 10.04 -3.07 -11.37
C THR A 107 11.25 -2.90 -10.44
N ARG A 108 12.17 -2.05 -10.83
CA ARG A 108 13.40 -1.88 -10.08
C ARG A 108 13.12 -1.15 -8.78
N ASN A 109 13.56 -1.74 -7.69
CA ASN A 109 13.49 -1.13 -6.34
C ASN A 109 12.09 -1.02 -5.72
N VAL A 110 11.04 -1.56 -6.36
CA VAL A 110 9.74 -1.61 -5.69
C VAL A 110 9.69 -2.85 -4.80
N GLU A 111 8.87 -2.76 -3.76
CA GLU A 111 8.73 -3.87 -2.80
C GLU A 111 8.02 -5.06 -3.41
N ALA A 112 6.97 -4.78 -4.18
CA ALA A 112 6.18 -5.86 -4.76
C ALA A 112 5.29 -5.31 -5.86
N ILE A 113 4.86 -6.22 -6.74
CA ILE A 113 3.84 -5.92 -7.75
C ILE A 113 2.72 -6.93 -7.53
N LEU A 114 1.54 -6.44 -7.22
CA LEU A 114 0.38 -7.27 -6.93
C LEU A 114 -0.67 -7.09 -8.00
N GLU A 115 -1.22 -8.19 -8.47
CA GLU A 115 -2.25 -8.16 -9.51
C GLU A 115 -3.64 -8.11 -8.87
N LYS A 116 -4.50 -7.27 -9.41
CA LYS A 116 -5.89 -7.16 -8.93
C LYS A 116 -6.68 -8.40 -9.32
N PRO A 117 -7.62 -8.85 -8.51
CA PRO A 117 -7.99 -8.30 -7.19
C PRO A 117 -6.98 -8.73 -6.12
N VAL A 118 -6.63 -7.81 -5.24
CA VAL A 118 -5.63 -8.07 -4.22
C VAL A 118 -6.31 -8.55 -2.95
N SER A 119 -5.93 -9.74 -2.48
CA SER A 119 -6.50 -10.29 -1.26
C SER A 119 -5.85 -9.66 -0.02
N LYS A 120 -6.58 -9.74 1.10
CA LYS A 120 -6.05 -9.31 2.39
C LYS A 120 -4.73 -10.02 2.69
N GLN A 121 -4.67 -11.33 2.42
CA GLN A 121 -3.48 -12.12 2.69
C GLN A 121 -2.27 -11.62 1.90
N ARG A 122 -2.46 -11.33 0.60
CA ARG A 122 -1.37 -10.84 -0.23
C ARG A 122 -0.89 -9.47 0.25
N LEU A 123 -1.80 -8.61 0.65
CA LEU A 123 -1.43 -7.31 1.23
C LEU A 123 -0.59 -7.51 2.48
N LEU A 124 -1.06 -8.35 3.39
CA LEU A 124 -0.35 -8.58 4.65
C LEU A 124 1.03 -9.19 4.43
N GLU A 125 1.15 -10.15 3.51
CA GLU A 125 2.44 -10.78 3.22
C GLU A 125 3.47 -9.75 2.78
N ASN A 126 3.03 -8.71 2.11
CA ASN A 126 3.94 -7.69 1.59
C ASN A 126 4.12 -6.50 2.51
N LEU A 127 3.19 -6.27 3.43
CA LEU A 127 3.29 -5.18 4.40
C LEU A 127 4.03 -5.60 5.67
N ARG A 128 3.99 -6.87 6.04
CA ARG A 128 4.69 -7.36 7.23
C ARG A 128 6.19 -7.07 7.22
N PRO A 129 6.91 -7.32 6.13
CA PRO A 129 8.33 -6.99 6.11
C PRO A 129 8.59 -5.50 6.32
N ILE A 130 7.74 -4.64 5.77
CA ILE A 130 7.88 -3.20 5.93
C ILE A 130 7.63 -2.80 7.38
N MET A 131 6.60 -3.38 7.99
CA MET A 131 6.29 -3.14 9.40
C MET A 131 7.44 -3.58 10.28
N ALA A 132 8.03 -4.75 9.99
CA ALA A 132 9.15 -5.28 10.76
C ALA A 132 10.36 -4.35 10.70
N ARG A 133 10.67 -3.83 9.50
CA ARG A 133 11.79 -2.92 9.34
C ARG A 133 11.56 -1.61 10.09
N ARG A 134 10.32 -1.13 10.07
CA ARG A 134 9.95 0.09 10.77
C ARG A 134 10.12 -0.08 12.28
N MET A 135 9.69 -1.23 12.81
CA MET A 135 9.80 -1.50 14.24
C MET A 135 11.23 -1.75 14.70
N GLY A 136 12.08 -2.18 13.81
CA GLY A 136 13.47 -2.46 14.13
C GLY A 136 14.37 -1.23 14.20
N ARG A 137 13.83 -0.05 13.93
CA ARG A 137 14.66 1.18 13.94
C ARG A 137 14.80 1.79 15.32
#